data_d9dbd60b0442cd15842911882a9e8b70
#
_entry.id   d9dbd60b0442cd15842911882a9e8b70
#
_cell.length_a   1.000
_cell.length_b   1.000
_cell.length_c   1.000
_cell.angle_alpha   90.00
_cell.angle_beta   90.00
_cell.angle_gamma   90.00
#
_symmetry.space_group_name_H-M   'P 1'
#
loop_
_entity.id
_entity.type
_entity.pdbx_description
1 polymer ?
#
loop_
_entity_poly.entity_id
_entity_poly.type
_entity_poly.pdbx_seq_one_letter_code
_entity_poly.pdbx_strand_id
1 'polypeptide(L)'
;VTDKNHVECGGETYECDNLLLCTGSETFVPAIPGIDKVSYWTHRDALDNKELPASLAIIGGGVIGMEFASFFNSLGVQVTVVEMLDEILGGGMDRELAGMLRAEYAKRGIKFMLSAKVVSVMPDTAEASSLIQVNYETADGPGSVVAERLLMSVGRRPVMKGFGLENLGLERTERGNVFVNGQMQTSVPGVYACGDLTGYSLLAHTAVREAEVAIHSIIGRKDTMSYRAIPGVVYTNPEIAGVGETEESLQKRGIAYRTVKLPMAYSGRFVTENEGVNGVCKLLLGGDDTVLGAHVLGNPASEIITLAGMAIELKLTADEWKKIVFPHPTVGEIFKEAL
;
A
#
# COMPACT_ATOMS: atom_id res chain seq x y z
N VAL A 1 -18.33 18.72 12.66
CA VAL A 1 -19.03 17.99 13.75
C VAL A 1 -19.01 18.87 14.99
N THR A 2 -20.19 19.20 15.53
CA THR A 2 -20.32 19.97 16.77
C THR A 2 -20.40 19.07 17.98
N ASP A 3 -21.08 17.96 17.85
CA ASP A 3 -21.13 16.86 18.83
C ASP A 3 -21.51 15.54 18.11
N LYS A 4 -21.74 14.47 18.89
CA LYS A 4 -22.03 13.13 18.32
C LYS A 4 -23.34 13.03 17.56
N ASN A 5 -24.24 13.98 17.72
CA ASN A 5 -25.57 13.99 17.09
C ASN A 5 -25.78 15.13 16.10
N HIS A 6 -24.81 16.07 15.98
CA HIS A 6 -24.97 17.25 15.14
C HIS A 6 -23.76 17.50 14.22
N VAL A 7 -24.04 17.75 12.95
CA VAL A 7 -23.05 18.15 11.94
C VAL A 7 -23.48 19.45 11.30
N GLU A 8 -22.59 20.43 11.27
CA GLU A 8 -22.79 21.68 10.52
C GLU A 8 -22.10 21.61 9.17
N CYS A 9 -22.82 21.93 8.11
CA CYS A 9 -22.31 22.02 6.76
C CYS A 9 -23.05 23.09 5.94
N GLY A 10 -22.31 23.98 5.28
CA GLY A 10 -22.90 25.03 4.45
C GLY A 10 -23.82 26.03 5.21
N GLY A 11 -23.65 26.16 6.52
CA GLY A 11 -24.49 27.00 7.38
C GLY A 11 -25.76 26.34 7.89
N GLU A 12 -25.96 25.07 7.59
CA GLU A 12 -27.08 24.25 8.07
C GLU A 12 -26.61 23.24 9.12
N THR A 13 -27.46 22.93 10.09
CA THR A 13 -27.21 21.91 11.10
C THR A 13 -28.03 20.67 10.78
N TYR A 14 -27.34 19.51 10.72
CA TYR A 14 -27.92 18.19 10.52
C TYR A 14 -27.91 17.43 11.84
N GLU A 15 -29.05 16.90 12.24
CA GLU A 15 -29.20 16.03 13.41
C GLU A 15 -29.17 14.57 12.97
N CYS A 16 -28.48 13.70 13.74
CA CYS A 16 -28.38 12.28 13.46
C CYS A 16 -28.33 11.42 14.72
N ASP A 17 -28.89 10.21 14.63
CA ASP A 17 -28.80 9.19 15.70
C ASP A 17 -27.43 8.49 15.69
N ASN A 18 -26.84 8.33 14.50
CA ASN A 18 -25.55 7.70 14.31
C ASN A 18 -24.68 8.52 13.36
N LEU A 19 -23.40 8.59 13.63
CA LEU A 19 -22.41 9.32 12.87
C LEU A 19 -21.32 8.37 12.36
N LEU A 20 -21.09 8.32 11.03
CA LEU A 20 -19.99 7.56 10.42
C LEU A 20 -18.91 8.52 9.92
N LEU A 21 -17.70 8.41 10.48
CA LEU A 21 -16.55 9.24 10.16
C LEU A 21 -15.72 8.61 9.04
N CYS A 22 -15.57 9.32 7.91
CA CYS A 22 -14.86 8.86 6.72
C CYS A 22 -13.89 9.96 6.21
N THR A 23 -13.20 10.66 7.09
CA THR A 23 -12.36 11.81 6.74
C THR A 23 -11.05 11.44 6.03
N GLY A 24 -10.72 10.13 6.01
CA GLY A 24 -9.58 9.62 5.25
C GLY A 24 -8.22 10.02 5.81
N SER A 25 -7.26 10.15 4.92
CA SER A 25 -5.87 10.49 5.25
C SER A 25 -5.29 11.52 4.28
N GLU A 26 -4.20 12.14 4.68
CA GLU A 26 -3.39 13.06 3.88
C GLU A 26 -1.94 12.60 3.81
N THR A 27 -1.16 13.12 2.85
CA THR A 27 0.27 12.85 2.76
C THR A 27 0.97 13.29 4.02
N PHE A 28 1.75 12.40 4.60
CA PHE A 28 2.65 12.77 5.69
C PHE A 28 3.93 13.39 5.11
N VAL A 29 4.23 14.60 5.53
CA VAL A 29 5.48 15.29 5.19
C VAL A 29 6.28 15.46 6.49
N PRO A 30 7.39 14.73 6.66
CA PRO A 30 8.22 14.86 7.85
C PRO A 30 8.94 16.22 7.84
N ALA A 31 9.36 16.65 9.03
CA ALA A 31 10.14 17.87 9.21
C ALA A 31 11.59 17.67 8.73
N ILE A 32 11.79 17.55 7.41
CA ILE A 32 13.12 17.45 6.80
C ILE A 32 13.71 18.86 6.72
N PRO A 33 14.93 19.11 7.22
CA PRO A 33 15.62 20.39 7.09
C PRO A 33 15.63 20.89 5.65
N GLY A 34 15.10 22.09 5.43
CA GLY A 34 15.04 22.76 4.13
C GLY A 34 13.85 22.41 3.25
N ILE A 35 12.92 21.57 3.71
CA ILE A 35 11.71 21.19 2.94
C ILE A 35 10.82 22.41 2.62
N ASP A 36 10.84 23.41 3.47
CA ASP A 36 10.13 24.71 3.32
C ASP A 36 10.75 25.65 2.27
N LYS A 37 11.97 25.33 1.80
CA LYS A 37 12.72 26.13 0.83
C LYS A 37 12.69 25.57 -0.59
N VAL A 38 12.06 24.40 -0.79
CA VAL A 38 11.96 23.74 -2.08
C VAL A 38 10.50 23.48 -2.42
N SER A 39 10.18 23.47 -3.71
CA SER A 39 8.87 22.99 -4.19
C SER A 39 8.93 21.49 -4.32
N TYR A 40 8.08 20.78 -3.60
CA TYR A 40 7.94 19.31 -3.72
C TYR A 40 6.52 18.94 -4.13
N TRP A 41 6.39 17.78 -4.75
CA TRP A 41 5.12 17.19 -5.11
C TRP A 41 4.64 16.23 -4.03
N THR A 42 3.35 16.21 -3.82
CA THR A 42 2.60 15.08 -3.27
C THR A 42 2.04 14.25 -4.42
N HIS A 43 1.33 13.15 -4.10
CA HIS A 43 0.61 12.38 -5.11
C HIS A 43 -0.38 13.24 -5.92
N ARG A 44 -1.00 14.27 -5.32
CA ARG A 44 -1.94 15.17 -6.01
C ARG A 44 -1.22 16.01 -7.07
N ASP A 45 -0.12 16.61 -6.69
CA ASP A 45 0.67 17.43 -7.62
C ASP A 45 1.21 16.61 -8.77
N ALA A 46 1.64 15.36 -8.50
CA ALA A 46 2.12 14.44 -9.52
C ALA A 46 1.02 14.01 -10.50
N LEU A 47 -0.22 13.79 -10.02
CA LEU A 47 -1.39 13.46 -10.85
C LEU A 47 -1.89 14.63 -11.69
N ASP A 48 -1.83 15.85 -11.14
CA ASP A 48 -2.28 17.07 -11.83
C ASP A 48 -1.22 17.66 -12.76
N ASN A 49 0.00 17.11 -12.77
CA ASN A 49 1.12 17.63 -13.55
C ASN A 49 0.82 17.57 -15.06
N LYS A 50 1.22 18.63 -15.79
CA LYS A 50 1.01 18.76 -17.24
C LYS A 50 2.27 18.64 -18.06
N GLU A 51 3.45 18.67 -17.41
CA GLU A 51 4.74 18.67 -18.07
C GLU A 51 5.65 17.61 -17.43
N LEU A 52 6.27 16.77 -18.27
CA LEU A 52 7.20 15.76 -17.78
C LEU A 52 8.52 16.41 -17.35
N PRO A 53 9.00 16.17 -16.12
CA PRO A 53 10.33 16.61 -15.73
C PRO A 53 11.40 15.74 -16.41
N ALA A 54 12.59 16.29 -16.58
CA ALA A 54 13.73 15.49 -17.04
C ALA A 54 14.18 14.47 -15.99
N SER A 55 14.04 14.82 -14.70
CA SER A 55 14.40 13.93 -13.58
C SER A 55 13.50 14.11 -12.36
N LEU A 56 13.27 13.02 -11.64
CA LEU A 56 12.42 12.94 -10.47
C LEU A 56 13.15 12.21 -9.33
N ALA A 57 13.32 12.86 -8.19
CA ALA A 57 13.69 12.20 -6.94
C ALA A 57 12.41 11.85 -6.17
N ILE A 58 12.31 10.63 -5.68
CA ILE A 58 11.19 10.14 -4.87
C ILE A 58 11.71 9.80 -3.49
N ILE A 59 11.21 10.45 -2.44
CA ILE A 59 11.50 10.09 -1.06
C ILE A 59 10.40 9.14 -0.59
N GLY A 60 10.80 7.88 -0.35
CA GLY A 60 9.93 6.77 0.04
C GLY A 60 9.65 5.79 -1.10
N GLY A 61 10.12 4.56 -0.94
CA GLY A 61 9.95 3.41 -1.86
C GLY A 61 8.73 2.53 -1.53
N GLY A 62 7.73 3.08 -0.85
CA GLY A 62 6.45 2.40 -0.60
C GLY A 62 5.57 2.31 -1.86
N VAL A 63 4.32 1.85 -1.70
CA VAL A 63 3.38 1.62 -2.81
C VAL A 63 3.25 2.85 -3.71
N ILE A 64 2.92 4.01 -3.15
CA ILE A 64 2.76 5.26 -3.90
C ILE A 64 4.05 5.64 -4.64
N GLY A 65 5.18 5.58 -3.94
CA GLY A 65 6.48 5.92 -4.53
C GLY A 65 6.84 5.02 -5.70
N MET A 66 6.60 3.72 -5.59
CA MET A 66 6.91 2.74 -6.64
C MET A 66 5.96 2.83 -7.84
N GLU A 67 4.68 3.12 -7.62
CA GLU A 67 3.72 3.34 -8.70
C GLU A 67 4.10 4.58 -9.53
N PHE A 68 4.42 5.70 -8.87
CA PHE A 68 4.93 6.88 -9.58
C PHE A 68 6.30 6.65 -10.21
N ALA A 69 7.20 5.90 -9.56
CA ALA A 69 8.48 5.52 -10.16
C ALA A 69 8.27 4.73 -11.46
N SER A 70 7.36 3.76 -11.46
CA SER A 70 6.96 2.99 -12.63
C SER A 70 6.40 3.89 -13.74
N PHE A 71 5.44 4.75 -13.38
CA PHE A 71 4.76 5.64 -14.31
C PHE A 71 5.74 6.61 -14.99
N PHE A 72 6.49 7.37 -14.23
CA PHE A 72 7.42 8.36 -14.78
C PHE A 72 8.59 7.73 -15.54
N ASN A 73 9.10 6.60 -15.07
CA ASN A 73 10.14 5.86 -15.79
C ASN A 73 9.64 5.38 -17.16
N SER A 74 8.40 4.90 -17.27
CA SER A 74 7.81 4.46 -18.54
C SER A 74 7.66 5.61 -19.56
N LEU A 75 7.63 6.85 -19.08
CA LEU A 75 7.58 8.07 -19.90
C LEU A 75 8.97 8.67 -20.19
N GLY A 76 10.05 7.96 -19.80
CA GLY A 76 11.43 8.38 -20.08
C GLY A 76 12.04 9.32 -19.05
N VAL A 77 11.35 9.60 -17.92
CA VAL A 77 11.89 10.42 -16.83
C VAL A 77 13.00 9.65 -16.10
N GLN A 78 14.10 10.33 -15.77
CA GLN A 78 15.15 9.74 -14.95
C GLN A 78 14.70 9.71 -13.48
N VAL A 79 14.40 8.53 -12.96
CA VAL A 79 13.86 8.36 -11.60
C VAL A 79 14.94 7.86 -10.64
N THR A 80 15.01 8.47 -9.47
CA THR A 80 15.79 7.98 -8.31
C THR A 80 14.90 7.88 -7.09
N VAL A 81 14.84 6.69 -6.49
CA VAL A 81 14.09 6.43 -5.25
C VAL A 81 15.07 6.41 -4.08
N VAL A 82 14.79 7.21 -3.04
CA VAL A 82 15.55 7.24 -1.78
C VAL A 82 14.66 6.62 -0.70
N GLU A 83 15.03 5.43 -0.22
CA GLU A 83 14.27 4.64 0.74
C GLU A 83 15.09 4.41 2.01
N MET A 84 14.48 4.68 3.17
CA MET A 84 15.12 4.50 4.48
C MET A 84 15.27 3.02 4.86
N LEU A 85 14.36 2.17 4.39
CA LEU A 85 14.43 0.73 4.60
C LEU A 85 15.43 0.09 3.65
N ASP A 86 15.80 -1.13 3.96
CA ASP A 86 16.76 -1.94 3.19
C ASP A 86 16.10 -2.64 1.97
N GLU A 87 14.79 -2.49 1.78
CA GLU A 87 14.07 -2.91 0.59
C GLU A 87 12.84 -2.01 0.33
N ILE A 88 12.41 -1.92 -0.93
CA ILE A 88 11.17 -1.25 -1.34
C ILE A 88 9.94 -2.00 -0.84
N LEU A 89 8.77 -1.33 -0.82
CA LEU A 89 7.48 -1.92 -0.44
C LEU A 89 7.44 -2.52 0.98
N GLY A 90 8.33 -2.06 1.87
CA GLY A 90 8.40 -2.56 3.24
C GLY A 90 7.08 -2.46 3.99
N GLY A 91 6.71 -3.54 4.71
CA GLY A 91 5.58 -3.57 5.63
C GLY A 91 4.26 -4.10 5.09
N GLY A 92 4.20 -4.69 3.87
CA GLY A 92 2.95 -5.23 3.35
C GLY A 92 3.10 -6.20 2.18
N MET A 93 4.22 -6.15 1.47
CA MET A 93 4.54 -7.05 0.36
C MET A 93 5.61 -8.05 0.76
N ASP A 94 5.57 -9.22 0.12
CA ASP A 94 6.63 -10.22 0.26
C ASP A 94 7.98 -9.61 -0.18
N ARG A 95 8.96 -9.68 0.71
CA ARG A 95 10.26 -9.04 0.54
C ARG A 95 11.03 -9.58 -0.68
N GLU A 96 10.94 -10.88 -0.94
CA GLU A 96 11.62 -11.48 -2.09
C GLU A 96 11.05 -10.94 -3.41
N LEU A 97 9.72 -10.90 -3.51
CA LEU A 97 9.06 -10.37 -4.70
C LEU A 97 9.29 -8.86 -4.86
N ALA A 98 9.33 -8.11 -3.77
CA ALA A 98 9.72 -6.69 -3.79
C ALA A 98 11.14 -6.50 -4.34
N GLY A 99 12.10 -7.31 -3.90
CA GLY A 99 13.47 -7.29 -4.42
C GLY A 99 13.56 -7.66 -5.90
N MET A 100 12.74 -8.62 -6.37
CA MET A 100 12.64 -8.96 -7.78
C MET A 100 12.09 -7.80 -8.61
N LEU A 101 11.03 -7.13 -8.14
CA LEU A 101 10.46 -5.95 -8.78
C LEU A 101 11.49 -4.81 -8.87
N ARG A 102 12.20 -4.54 -7.78
CA ARG A 102 13.27 -3.53 -7.74
C ARG A 102 14.39 -3.85 -8.74
N ALA A 103 14.82 -5.11 -8.80
CA ALA A 103 15.85 -5.53 -9.76
C ALA A 103 15.39 -5.33 -11.21
N GLU A 104 14.12 -5.57 -11.51
CA GLU A 104 13.55 -5.31 -12.83
C GLU A 104 13.56 -3.82 -13.17
N TYR A 105 13.15 -2.96 -12.25
CA TYR A 105 13.18 -1.50 -12.46
C TYR A 105 14.59 -0.91 -12.49
N ALA A 106 15.55 -1.51 -11.79
CA ALA A 106 16.95 -1.11 -11.89
C ALA A 106 17.50 -1.36 -13.31
N LYS A 107 17.11 -2.47 -13.97
CA LYS A 107 17.44 -2.72 -15.37
C LYS A 107 16.82 -1.69 -16.34
N ARG A 108 15.65 -1.14 -15.99
CA ARG A 108 14.98 -0.07 -16.73
C ARG A 108 15.52 1.32 -16.42
N GLY A 109 16.57 1.43 -15.59
CA GLY A 109 17.28 2.67 -15.31
C GLY A 109 16.82 3.43 -14.06
N ILE A 110 15.88 2.92 -13.27
CA ILE A 110 15.56 3.52 -11.97
C ILE A 110 16.73 3.27 -11.02
N LYS A 111 17.19 4.33 -10.34
CA LYS A 111 18.19 4.24 -9.29
C LYS A 111 17.53 4.09 -7.93
N PHE A 112 18.07 3.21 -7.10
CA PHE A 112 17.58 2.97 -5.74
C PHE A 112 18.67 3.25 -4.73
N MET A 113 18.42 4.18 -3.80
CA MET A 113 19.24 4.44 -2.62
C MET A 113 18.48 3.83 -1.44
N LEU A 114 18.84 2.59 -1.09
CA LEU A 114 18.24 1.85 0.04
C LEU A 114 19.03 2.09 1.33
N SER A 115 18.42 1.83 2.47
CA SER A 115 18.98 2.14 3.79
C SER A 115 19.47 3.60 3.88
N ALA A 116 18.82 4.49 3.13
CA ALA A 116 19.22 5.87 2.91
C ALA A 116 18.25 6.81 3.65
N LYS A 117 18.68 7.32 4.80
CA LYS A 117 17.91 8.29 5.59
C LYS A 117 18.12 9.69 5.03
N VAL A 118 17.06 10.30 4.50
CA VAL A 118 17.13 11.70 4.07
C VAL A 118 17.35 12.61 5.27
N VAL A 119 18.37 13.47 5.20
CA VAL A 119 18.77 14.38 6.29
C VAL A 119 18.50 15.84 5.97
N SER A 120 18.46 16.23 4.69
CA SER A 120 18.08 17.58 4.27
C SER A 120 17.70 17.62 2.79
N VAL A 121 16.96 18.65 2.41
CA VAL A 121 16.73 19.04 1.03
C VAL A 121 17.07 20.52 0.85
N MET A 122 17.57 20.89 -0.32
CA MET A 122 17.92 22.29 -0.61
C MET A 122 17.81 22.57 -2.11
N PRO A 123 17.62 23.83 -2.53
CA PRO A 123 17.83 24.20 -3.92
C PRO A 123 19.27 23.87 -4.31
N ASP A 124 19.48 23.32 -5.50
CA ASP A 124 20.83 23.12 -6.01
C ASP A 124 21.43 24.49 -6.40
N THR A 125 22.59 24.81 -5.81
CA THR A 125 23.23 26.11 -5.96
C THR A 125 24.32 26.11 -7.06
N ALA A 126 24.56 24.99 -7.71
CA ALA A 126 25.68 24.85 -8.66
C ALA A 126 25.49 25.66 -9.96
N GLU A 127 24.26 26.00 -10.32
CA GLU A 127 23.89 26.92 -11.42
C GLU A 127 22.57 27.62 -11.06
N ALA A 128 22.14 28.64 -11.78
CA ALA A 128 20.82 29.28 -11.63
C ALA A 128 19.67 28.31 -12.03
N SER A 129 19.75 27.08 -11.54
CA SER A 129 18.90 25.95 -11.91
C SER A 129 17.78 25.76 -10.88
N SER A 130 16.62 25.37 -11.37
CA SER A 130 15.46 24.97 -10.54
C SER A 130 15.61 23.56 -9.94
N LEU A 131 16.83 23.02 -9.86
CA LEU A 131 17.11 21.68 -9.38
C LEU A 131 17.03 21.62 -7.85
N ILE A 132 16.67 20.44 -7.35
CA ILE A 132 16.55 20.14 -5.92
C ILE A 132 17.59 19.09 -5.57
N GLN A 133 18.40 19.37 -4.56
CA GLN A 133 19.33 18.41 -3.98
C GLN A 133 18.70 17.77 -2.75
N VAL A 134 18.67 16.44 -2.75
CA VAL A 134 18.24 15.57 -1.62
C VAL A 134 19.48 14.94 -1.02
N ASN A 135 19.82 15.29 0.22
CA ASN A 135 20.96 14.72 0.94
C ASN A 135 20.47 13.59 1.85
N TYR A 136 21.21 12.50 1.87
CA TYR A 136 20.90 11.34 2.68
C TYR A 136 22.16 10.74 3.32
N GLU A 137 21.96 9.93 4.34
CA GLU A 137 23.00 9.16 5.03
C GLU A 137 22.70 7.67 4.91
N THR A 138 23.74 6.88 4.66
CA THR A 138 23.74 5.42 4.69
C THR A 138 24.85 4.93 5.62
N ALA A 139 24.93 3.61 5.85
CA ALA A 139 26.04 3.01 6.61
C ALA A 139 27.41 3.26 5.95
N ASP A 140 27.45 3.45 4.63
CA ASP A 140 28.68 3.70 3.86
C ASP A 140 29.06 5.20 3.83
N GLY A 141 28.23 6.07 4.41
CA GLY A 141 28.47 7.50 4.48
C GLY A 141 27.37 8.36 3.81
N PRO A 142 27.61 9.68 3.73
CA PRO A 142 26.67 10.61 3.15
C PRO A 142 26.63 10.51 1.62
N GLY A 143 25.45 10.74 1.06
CA GLY A 143 25.21 10.82 -0.38
C GLY A 143 24.23 11.91 -0.73
N SER A 144 24.10 12.21 -2.02
CA SER A 144 23.10 13.14 -2.52
C SER A 144 22.54 12.75 -3.90
N VAL A 145 21.33 13.18 -4.16
CA VAL A 145 20.65 13.07 -5.44
C VAL A 145 20.18 14.46 -5.85
N VAL A 146 20.38 14.82 -7.12
CA VAL A 146 19.88 16.07 -7.70
C VAL A 146 18.84 15.72 -8.75
N ALA A 147 17.69 16.40 -8.70
CA ALA A 147 16.60 16.19 -9.64
C ALA A 147 15.82 17.49 -9.88
N GLU A 148 15.11 17.55 -11.01
CA GLU A 148 14.26 18.68 -11.36
C GLU A 148 13.00 18.75 -10.48
N ARG A 149 12.47 17.60 -10.08
CA ARG A 149 11.30 17.52 -9.19
C ARG A 149 11.56 16.54 -8.05
N LEU A 150 10.89 16.81 -6.93
CA LEU A 150 10.91 15.99 -5.72
C LEU A 150 9.49 15.52 -5.41
N LEU A 151 9.27 14.21 -5.30
CA LEU A 151 8.02 13.62 -4.84
C LEU A 151 8.16 13.11 -3.40
N MET A 152 7.23 13.51 -2.53
CA MET A 152 7.15 13.04 -1.15
C MET A 152 6.14 11.89 -1.04
N SER A 153 6.61 10.70 -0.68
CA SER A 153 5.79 9.47 -0.58
C SER A 153 6.14 8.58 0.61
N VAL A 154 6.47 9.21 1.76
CA VAL A 154 6.91 8.51 2.98
C VAL A 154 5.76 8.04 3.89
N GLY A 155 4.54 8.05 3.39
CA GLY A 155 3.36 7.56 4.10
C GLY A 155 2.23 8.59 4.19
N ARG A 156 1.21 8.21 4.96
CA ARG A 156 -0.02 8.99 5.13
C ARG A 156 -0.35 9.09 6.62
N ARG A 157 -1.09 10.11 6.99
CA ARG A 157 -1.62 10.30 8.35
C ARG A 157 -3.14 10.56 8.30
N PRO A 158 -3.90 10.15 9.33
CA PRO A 158 -5.34 10.37 9.36
C PRO A 158 -5.68 11.85 9.39
N VAL A 159 -6.74 12.25 8.69
CA VAL A 159 -7.24 13.62 8.72
C VAL A 159 -8.14 13.80 9.96
N MET A 160 -7.54 14.36 11.01
CA MET A 160 -8.18 14.57 12.32
C MET A 160 -8.60 16.01 12.57
N LYS A 161 -8.18 16.96 11.73
CA LYS A 161 -8.43 18.40 11.91
C LYS A 161 -9.35 18.94 10.82
N GLY A 162 -10.06 20.01 11.13
CA GLY A 162 -10.91 20.73 10.18
C GLY A 162 -12.34 20.22 10.07
N PHE A 163 -12.68 19.14 10.79
CA PHE A 163 -14.00 18.52 10.79
C PHE A 163 -14.68 18.52 12.18
N GLY A 164 -14.05 19.12 13.20
CA GLY A 164 -14.58 19.16 14.55
C GLY A 164 -14.53 17.79 15.27
N LEU A 165 -13.65 16.87 14.86
CA LEU A 165 -13.54 15.53 15.50
C LEU A 165 -13.03 15.61 16.94
N GLU A 166 -12.35 16.69 17.30
CA GLU A 166 -11.91 17.01 18.67
C GLU A 166 -13.07 17.15 19.65
N ASN A 167 -14.27 17.52 19.18
CA ASN A 167 -15.47 17.66 20.00
C ASN A 167 -16.05 16.30 20.47
N LEU A 168 -15.60 15.19 19.84
CA LEU A 168 -16.14 13.85 20.14
C LEU A 168 -15.38 13.10 21.25
N GLY A 169 -14.17 13.53 21.62
CA GLY A 169 -13.37 12.82 22.65
C GLY A 169 -13.00 11.39 22.23
N LEU A 170 -12.73 11.16 20.93
CA LEU A 170 -12.42 9.83 20.38
C LEU A 170 -11.13 9.25 20.97
N GLU A 171 -11.17 7.98 21.36
CA GLU A 171 -9.97 7.21 21.68
C GLU A 171 -9.12 7.02 20.41
N ARG A 172 -7.78 7.09 20.59
CA ARG A 172 -6.82 6.95 19.50
C ARG A 172 -5.89 5.78 19.74
N THR A 173 -5.45 5.15 18.65
CA THR A 173 -4.37 4.17 18.68
C THR A 173 -3.03 4.86 18.98
N GLU A 174 -1.99 4.09 19.31
CA GLU A 174 -0.62 4.60 19.50
C GLU A 174 -0.09 5.38 18.27
N ARG A 175 -0.60 5.06 17.06
CA ARG A 175 -0.25 5.75 15.81
C ARG A 175 -1.09 6.99 15.54
N GLY A 176 -2.01 7.36 16.44
CA GLY A 176 -2.85 8.55 16.34
C GLY A 176 -4.13 8.39 15.50
N ASN A 177 -4.41 7.20 14.98
CA ASN A 177 -5.65 6.89 14.25
C ASN A 177 -6.83 6.74 15.22
N VAL A 178 -8.06 6.84 14.72
CA VAL A 178 -9.26 6.59 15.52
C VAL A 178 -9.37 5.09 15.83
N PHE A 179 -9.48 4.76 17.12
CA PHE A 179 -9.74 3.40 17.54
C PHE A 179 -11.17 2.99 17.20
N VAL A 180 -11.34 1.78 16.65
CA VAL A 180 -12.64 1.14 16.42
C VAL A 180 -12.61 -0.33 16.85
N ASN A 181 -13.75 -0.86 17.25
CA ASN A 181 -13.94 -2.28 17.53
C ASN A 181 -14.22 -3.08 16.23
N GLY A 182 -14.46 -4.38 16.35
CA GLY A 182 -14.75 -5.26 15.20
C GLY A 182 -16.04 -4.92 14.43
N GLN A 183 -16.92 -4.10 14.97
CA GLN A 183 -18.12 -3.57 14.33
C GLN A 183 -17.93 -2.14 13.81
N MET A 184 -16.69 -1.66 13.74
CA MET A 184 -16.32 -0.32 13.32
C MET A 184 -16.85 0.80 14.22
N GLN A 185 -17.30 0.49 15.43
CA GLN A 185 -17.73 1.47 16.41
C GLN A 185 -16.52 2.06 17.14
N THR A 186 -16.51 3.38 17.32
CA THR A 186 -15.49 4.10 18.11
C THR A 186 -15.73 3.92 19.61
N SER A 187 -14.92 4.58 20.44
CA SER A 187 -15.15 4.66 21.89
C SER A 187 -16.42 5.44 22.28
N VAL A 188 -17.01 6.20 21.34
CA VAL A 188 -18.20 7.02 21.57
C VAL A 188 -19.43 6.28 21.02
N PRO A 189 -20.43 5.95 21.86
CA PRO A 189 -21.65 5.27 21.43
C PRO A 189 -22.40 6.05 20.33
N GLY A 190 -22.78 5.34 19.24
CA GLY A 190 -23.44 5.93 18.07
C GLY A 190 -22.47 6.58 17.08
N VAL A 191 -21.14 6.56 17.36
CA VAL A 191 -20.13 7.09 16.44
C VAL A 191 -19.27 5.93 15.91
N TYR A 192 -19.16 5.86 14.58
CA TYR A 192 -18.41 4.86 13.83
C TYR A 192 -17.32 5.53 12.99
N ALA A 193 -16.30 4.77 12.59
CA ALA A 193 -15.28 5.26 11.67
C ALA A 193 -14.85 4.15 10.70
N CYS A 194 -14.46 4.54 9.49
CA CYS A 194 -13.93 3.61 8.48
C CYS A 194 -12.87 4.27 7.58
N GLY A 195 -12.17 3.43 6.83
CA GLY A 195 -11.11 3.82 5.89
C GLY A 195 -9.85 4.28 6.61
N ASP A 196 -9.04 5.08 5.91
CA ASP A 196 -7.71 5.50 6.36
C ASP A 196 -7.69 6.16 7.74
N LEU A 197 -8.82 6.70 8.18
CA LEU A 197 -8.98 7.30 9.49
C LEU A 197 -8.71 6.31 10.63
N THR A 198 -9.06 5.03 10.44
CA THR A 198 -8.86 3.95 11.42
C THR A 198 -7.43 3.40 11.44
N GLY A 199 -6.72 3.51 10.30
CA GLY A 199 -5.32 3.10 10.15
C GLY A 199 -5.07 1.58 10.11
N TYR A 200 -6.11 0.74 10.06
CA TYR A 200 -5.95 -0.71 9.93
C TYR A 200 -5.53 -1.10 8.52
N SER A 201 -6.10 -0.44 7.51
CA SER A 201 -5.76 -0.62 6.10
C SER A 201 -5.99 0.69 5.36
N LEU A 202 -5.03 1.11 4.54
CA LEU A 202 -5.10 2.35 3.75
C LEU A 202 -5.51 2.05 2.30
N LEU A 203 -6.54 1.21 2.14
CA LEU A 203 -7.00 0.70 0.85
C LEU A 203 -8.50 0.98 0.67
N ALA A 204 -8.87 1.47 -0.51
CA ALA A 204 -10.25 1.85 -0.82
C ALA A 204 -11.25 0.68 -0.66
N HIS A 205 -10.89 -0.52 -1.14
CA HIS A 205 -11.74 -1.70 -1.02
C HIS A 205 -11.91 -2.16 0.44
N THR A 206 -10.91 -1.95 1.31
CA THR A 206 -11.05 -2.18 2.74
C THR A 206 -12.01 -1.18 3.36
N ALA A 207 -11.89 0.11 3.01
CA ALA A 207 -12.77 1.17 3.50
C ALA A 207 -14.24 0.91 3.14
N VAL A 208 -14.51 0.38 1.94
CA VAL A 208 -15.86 -0.02 1.52
C VAL A 208 -16.39 -1.13 2.44
N ARG A 209 -15.61 -2.18 2.70
CA ARG A 209 -16.02 -3.28 3.57
C ARG A 209 -16.21 -2.84 5.03
N GLU A 210 -15.33 -1.97 5.54
CA GLU A 210 -15.47 -1.37 6.87
C GLU A 210 -16.77 -0.55 6.98
N ALA A 211 -17.11 0.24 5.94
CA ALA A 211 -18.35 1.00 5.90
C ALA A 211 -19.58 0.09 5.91
N GLU A 212 -19.58 -1.03 5.15
CA GLU A 212 -20.65 -2.03 5.19
C GLU A 212 -20.83 -2.60 6.60
N VAL A 213 -19.73 -2.96 7.29
CA VAL A 213 -19.77 -3.47 8.66
C VAL A 213 -20.34 -2.42 9.61
N ALA A 214 -19.92 -1.16 9.48
CA ALA A 214 -20.46 -0.06 10.29
C ALA A 214 -21.98 0.10 10.08
N ILE A 215 -22.44 0.11 8.83
CA ILE A 215 -23.87 0.21 8.52
C ILE A 215 -24.64 -1.01 9.03
N HIS A 216 -24.11 -2.22 8.88
CA HIS A 216 -24.74 -3.42 9.44
C HIS A 216 -24.88 -3.31 10.96
N SER A 217 -23.87 -2.80 11.66
CA SER A 217 -23.94 -2.56 13.09
C SER A 217 -25.01 -1.54 13.46
N ILE A 218 -25.12 -0.43 12.73
CA ILE A 218 -26.12 0.63 12.93
C ILE A 218 -27.55 0.08 12.80
N ILE A 219 -27.82 -0.78 11.82
CA ILE A 219 -29.15 -1.36 11.59
C ILE A 219 -29.38 -2.67 12.33
N GLY A 220 -28.51 -3.05 13.28
CA GLY A 220 -28.67 -4.23 14.12
C GLY A 220 -28.41 -5.56 13.46
N ARG A 221 -27.73 -5.59 12.30
CA ARG A 221 -27.29 -6.83 11.62
C ARG A 221 -25.98 -7.30 12.24
N LYS A 222 -25.83 -8.62 12.43
CA LYS A 222 -24.54 -9.21 12.88
C LYS A 222 -23.56 -9.20 11.74
N ASP A 223 -22.48 -8.46 11.90
CA ASP A 223 -21.33 -8.44 11.00
C ASP A 223 -20.07 -8.06 11.78
N THR A 224 -18.90 -8.49 11.30
CA THR A 224 -17.62 -8.19 11.96
C THR A 224 -16.55 -8.08 10.88
N MET A 225 -15.70 -7.05 10.99
CA MET A 225 -14.59 -6.86 10.06
C MET A 225 -13.54 -7.96 10.23
N SER A 226 -13.13 -8.55 9.10
CA SER A 226 -11.98 -9.44 9.01
C SER A 226 -10.88 -8.78 8.20
N TYR A 227 -9.67 -8.73 8.76
CA TYR A 227 -8.47 -8.21 8.07
C TYR A 227 -7.55 -9.33 7.60
N ARG A 228 -7.99 -10.61 7.68
CA ARG A 228 -7.16 -11.77 7.37
C ARG A 228 -6.76 -11.85 5.90
N ALA A 229 -7.69 -11.51 5.02
CA ALA A 229 -7.55 -11.71 3.58
C ALA A 229 -7.78 -10.41 2.78
N ILE A 230 -7.18 -9.32 3.24
CA ILE A 230 -7.21 -8.05 2.50
C ILE A 230 -6.11 -8.10 1.43
N PRO A 231 -6.45 -8.11 0.14
CA PRO A 231 -5.44 -8.11 -0.91
C PRO A 231 -4.81 -6.72 -1.03
N GLY A 232 -3.48 -6.69 -1.07
CA GLY A 232 -2.70 -5.50 -1.42
C GLY A 232 -2.18 -5.63 -2.84
N VAL A 233 -2.25 -4.54 -3.61
CA VAL A 233 -1.74 -4.48 -4.99
C VAL A 233 -0.89 -3.23 -5.16
N VAL A 234 0.20 -3.36 -5.89
CA VAL A 234 0.99 -2.23 -6.40
C VAL A 234 0.88 -2.27 -7.92
N TYR A 235 0.30 -1.22 -8.47
CA TYR A 235 -0.02 -1.09 -9.90
C TYR A 235 1.21 -0.62 -10.71
N THR A 236 2.30 -1.36 -10.55
CA THR A 236 3.49 -1.24 -11.39
C THR A 236 3.32 -2.10 -12.66
N ASN A 237 4.32 -2.10 -13.55
CA ASN A 237 4.37 -3.03 -14.68
C ASN A 237 5.76 -3.71 -14.72
N PRO A 238 5.88 -5.00 -14.29
CA PRO A 238 4.80 -5.90 -13.87
C PRO A 238 4.15 -5.48 -12.54
N GLU A 239 2.88 -5.88 -12.36
CA GLU A 239 2.17 -5.75 -11.08
C GLU A 239 2.76 -6.68 -10.02
N ILE A 240 2.67 -6.26 -8.75
CA ILE A 240 2.90 -7.13 -7.59
C ILE A 240 1.68 -7.08 -6.68
N ALA A 241 1.20 -8.24 -6.28
CA ALA A 241 0.07 -8.37 -5.36
C ALA A 241 0.35 -9.40 -4.27
N GLY A 242 -0.26 -9.19 -3.10
CA GLY A 242 -0.17 -10.12 -1.98
C GLY A 242 -1.44 -10.12 -1.13
N VAL A 243 -1.72 -11.23 -0.49
CA VAL A 243 -2.84 -11.39 0.44
C VAL A 243 -2.47 -12.38 1.54
N GLY A 244 -2.93 -12.10 2.76
CA GLY A 244 -2.62 -12.92 3.94
C GLY A 244 -1.23 -12.63 4.51
N GLU A 245 -0.59 -13.67 5.05
CA GLU A 245 0.69 -13.57 5.74
C GLU A 245 1.88 -13.51 4.76
N THR A 246 2.94 -12.80 5.16
CA THR A 246 4.26 -12.89 4.53
C THR A 246 5.16 -13.84 5.31
N GLU A 247 6.29 -14.26 4.74
CA GLU A 247 7.28 -15.09 5.47
C GLU A 247 7.76 -14.37 6.72
N GLU A 248 8.03 -13.05 6.64
CA GLU A 248 8.47 -12.24 7.77
C GLU A 248 7.42 -12.20 8.88
N SER A 249 6.14 -12.07 8.53
CA SER A 249 5.06 -12.06 9.53
C SER A 249 4.91 -13.39 10.25
N LEU A 250 5.00 -14.49 9.51
CA LEU A 250 4.96 -15.85 10.08
C LEU A 250 6.17 -16.14 10.96
N GLN A 251 7.39 -15.79 10.50
CA GLN A 251 8.62 -15.94 11.27
C GLN A 251 8.58 -15.14 12.58
N LYS A 252 8.17 -13.86 12.50
CA LYS A 252 8.03 -13.00 13.70
C LYS A 252 7.05 -13.56 14.72
N ARG A 253 6.00 -14.24 14.27
CA ARG A 253 4.97 -14.88 15.11
C ARG A 253 5.31 -16.30 15.52
N GLY A 254 6.41 -16.87 15.02
CA GLY A 254 6.82 -18.25 15.30
C GLY A 254 5.85 -19.30 14.73
N ILE A 255 5.13 -18.98 13.66
CA ILE A 255 4.19 -19.89 13.01
C ILE A 255 4.96 -20.73 11.99
N ALA A 256 4.84 -22.07 12.11
CA ALA A 256 5.44 -22.99 11.16
C ALA A 256 4.69 -22.94 9.82
N TYR A 257 5.44 -22.89 8.73
CA TYR A 257 4.90 -22.87 7.38
C TYR A 257 5.84 -23.55 6.40
N ARG A 258 5.32 -23.92 5.23
CA ARG A 258 6.11 -24.28 4.06
C ARG A 258 5.82 -23.31 2.91
N THR A 259 6.83 -23.04 2.12
CA THR A 259 6.73 -22.16 0.95
C THR A 259 6.65 -23.02 -0.32
N VAL A 260 5.68 -22.70 -1.17
CA VAL A 260 5.62 -23.20 -2.55
C VAL A 260 5.86 -22.02 -3.47
N LYS A 261 6.81 -22.15 -4.36
CA LYS A 261 7.19 -21.10 -5.30
C LYS A 261 7.24 -21.65 -6.72
N LEU A 262 6.49 -21.00 -7.63
CA LEU A 262 6.38 -21.42 -9.01
C LEU A 262 6.56 -20.23 -9.95
N PRO A 263 7.39 -20.34 -11.00
CA PRO A 263 7.46 -19.33 -12.04
C PRO A 263 6.09 -19.15 -12.72
N MET A 264 5.69 -17.91 -12.99
CA MET A 264 4.45 -17.61 -13.72
C MET A 264 4.45 -18.22 -15.14
N ALA A 265 5.61 -18.57 -15.68
CA ALA A 265 5.75 -19.29 -16.95
C ALA A 265 5.07 -20.67 -16.98
N TYR A 266 4.67 -21.23 -15.85
CA TYR A 266 3.83 -22.43 -15.80
C TYR A 266 2.38 -22.17 -16.23
N SER A 267 1.95 -20.91 -16.31
CA SER A 267 0.71 -20.53 -16.99
C SER A 267 1.00 -20.18 -18.44
N GLY A 268 0.52 -20.98 -19.39
CA GLY A 268 0.66 -20.71 -20.83
C GLY A 268 0.03 -19.36 -21.23
N ARG A 269 -1.08 -18.97 -20.59
CA ARG A 269 -1.72 -17.67 -20.79
C ARG A 269 -0.83 -16.53 -20.35
N PHE A 270 -0.16 -16.64 -19.21
CA PHE A 270 0.79 -15.64 -18.76
C PHE A 270 1.90 -15.42 -19.78
N VAL A 271 2.49 -16.49 -20.30
CA VAL A 271 3.59 -16.41 -21.29
C VAL A 271 3.15 -15.68 -22.58
N THR A 272 1.93 -15.94 -23.04
CA THR A 272 1.44 -15.31 -24.28
C THR A 272 1.06 -13.84 -24.10
N GLU A 273 0.66 -13.41 -22.91
CA GLU A 273 0.26 -12.03 -22.62
C GLU A 273 1.38 -11.17 -22.05
N ASN A 274 2.47 -11.78 -21.57
CA ASN A 274 3.58 -11.10 -20.90
C ASN A 274 4.92 -11.54 -21.48
N GLU A 275 5.14 -11.29 -22.78
CA GLU A 275 6.36 -11.68 -23.47
C GLU A 275 7.62 -11.14 -22.79
N GLY A 276 8.56 -12.03 -22.45
CA GLY A 276 9.85 -11.67 -21.85
C GLY A 276 9.78 -11.25 -20.36
N VAL A 277 8.60 -11.29 -19.72
CA VAL A 277 8.45 -10.95 -18.30
C VAL A 277 8.65 -12.17 -17.42
N ASN A 278 9.54 -12.04 -16.43
CA ASN A 278 9.72 -13.04 -15.38
C ASN A 278 8.75 -12.72 -14.22
N GLY A 279 7.85 -13.65 -13.93
CA GLY A 279 6.94 -13.54 -12.80
C GLY A 279 7.04 -14.75 -11.87
N VAL A 280 6.53 -14.61 -10.66
CA VAL A 280 6.54 -15.65 -9.62
C VAL A 280 5.20 -15.65 -8.89
N CYS A 281 4.66 -16.86 -8.68
CA CYS A 281 3.61 -17.15 -7.72
C CYS A 281 4.24 -17.81 -6.49
N LYS A 282 3.94 -17.31 -5.29
CA LYS A 282 4.44 -17.80 -4.01
C LYS A 282 3.25 -18.04 -3.09
N LEU A 283 3.13 -19.27 -2.57
CA LEU A 283 2.13 -19.67 -1.58
C LEU A 283 2.81 -20.02 -0.27
N LEU A 284 2.20 -19.62 0.83
CA LEU A 284 2.59 -19.96 2.19
C LEU A 284 1.51 -20.87 2.79
N LEU A 285 1.88 -22.09 3.17
CA LEU A 285 0.98 -23.10 3.67
C LEU A 285 1.34 -23.45 5.11
N GLY A 286 0.35 -23.51 5.99
CA GLY A 286 0.53 -23.89 7.39
C GLY A 286 0.90 -25.36 7.59
N GLY A 287 1.18 -25.76 8.82
CA GLY A 287 1.48 -27.14 9.17
C GLY A 287 0.31 -28.13 8.94
N ASP A 288 -0.91 -27.61 8.82
CA ASP A 288 -2.14 -28.32 8.46
C ASP A 288 -2.52 -28.16 6.98
N ASP A 289 -1.59 -27.68 6.16
CA ASP A 289 -1.77 -27.32 4.75
C ASP A 289 -2.81 -26.22 4.47
N THR A 290 -3.29 -25.48 5.48
CA THR A 290 -4.14 -24.31 5.28
C THR A 290 -3.38 -23.21 4.55
N VAL A 291 -4.02 -22.53 3.58
CA VAL A 291 -3.43 -21.40 2.86
C VAL A 291 -3.34 -20.20 3.80
N LEU A 292 -2.13 -19.76 4.11
CA LEU A 292 -1.86 -18.63 5.01
C LEU A 292 -1.56 -17.33 4.28
N GLY A 293 -0.90 -17.42 3.12
CA GLY A 293 -0.51 -16.26 2.33
C GLY A 293 -0.28 -16.61 0.87
N ALA A 294 -0.47 -15.64 0.00
CA ALA A 294 -0.20 -15.75 -1.42
C ALA A 294 0.36 -14.44 -1.96
N HIS A 295 1.40 -14.52 -2.78
CA HIS A 295 2.09 -13.37 -3.37
C HIS A 295 2.38 -13.64 -4.84
N VAL A 296 2.09 -12.68 -5.69
CA VAL A 296 2.27 -12.80 -7.15
C VAL A 296 3.00 -11.58 -7.68
N LEU A 297 4.04 -11.83 -8.48
CA LEU A 297 4.69 -10.83 -9.31
C LEU A 297 4.43 -11.19 -10.78
N GLY A 298 3.77 -10.31 -11.51
CA GLY A 298 3.43 -10.50 -12.94
C GLY A 298 1.98 -10.18 -13.23
N ASN A 299 1.70 -9.71 -14.45
CA ASN A 299 0.33 -9.32 -14.85
C ASN A 299 -0.53 -10.55 -15.20
N PRO A 300 -1.81 -10.55 -14.81
CA PRO A 300 -2.54 -9.56 -14.03
C PRO A 300 -2.64 -9.97 -12.54
N ALA A 301 -1.62 -9.70 -11.74
CA ALA A 301 -1.60 -10.08 -10.32
C ALA A 301 -2.80 -9.47 -9.57
N SER A 302 -3.20 -8.23 -9.89
CA SER A 302 -4.33 -7.53 -9.29
C SER A 302 -5.65 -8.28 -9.42
N GLU A 303 -5.88 -8.93 -10.55
CA GLU A 303 -7.11 -9.67 -10.82
C GLU A 303 -7.11 -11.05 -10.14
N ILE A 304 -6.00 -11.79 -10.24
CA ILE A 304 -5.95 -13.17 -9.77
C ILE A 304 -5.79 -13.29 -8.26
N ILE A 305 -5.22 -12.30 -7.58
CA ILE A 305 -4.94 -12.37 -6.12
C ILE A 305 -6.21 -12.58 -5.29
N THR A 306 -7.37 -12.14 -5.78
CA THR A 306 -8.66 -12.33 -5.14
C THR A 306 -9.00 -13.82 -4.94
N LEU A 307 -8.58 -14.71 -5.86
CA LEU A 307 -8.77 -16.16 -5.74
C LEU A 307 -8.05 -16.70 -4.50
N ALA A 308 -6.85 -16.23 -4.24
CA ALA A 308 -6.10 -16.59 -3.04
C ALA A 308 -6.71 -15.97 -1.78
N GLY A 309 -7.20 -14.73 -1.87
CA GLY A 309 -7.94 -14.08 -0.79
C GLY A 309 -9.16 -14.89 -0.36
N MET A 310 -9.92 -15.42 -1.31
CA MET A 310 -11.05 -16.34 -1.02
C MET A 310 -10.59 -17.61 -0.29
N ALA A 311 -9.51 -18.23 -0.75
CA ALA A 311 -8.98 -19.44 -0.11
C ALA A 311 -8.56 -19.18 1.34
N ILE A 312 -7.90 -18.04 1.61
CA ILE A 312 -7.45 -17.63 2.95
C ILE A 312 -8.64 -17.29 3.86
N GLU A 313 -9.62 -16.49 3.37
CA GLU A 313 -10.78 -16.11 4.18
C GLU A 313 -11.62 -17.32 4.57
N LEU A 314 -11.79 -18.28 3.64
CA LEU A 314 -12.51 -19.53 3.87
C LEU A 314 -11.65 -20.60 4.57
N LYS A 315 -10.38 -20.33 4.86
CA LYS A 315 -9.43 -21.25 5.50
C LYS A 315 -9.29 -22.58 4.76
N LEU A 316 -9.26 -22.54 3.43
CA LEU A 316 -9.09 -23.73 2.62
C LEU A 316 -7.70 -24.32 2.82
N THR A 317 -7.65 -25.66 2.87
CA THR A 317 -6.39 -26.39 2.72
C THR A 317 -5.97 -26.44 1.24
N ALA A 318 -4.69 -26.72 0.99
CA ALA A 318 -4.17 -26.94 -0.36
C ALA A 318 -5.00 -27.99 -1.13
N ASP A 319 -5.32 -29.10 -0.48
CA ASP A 319 -6.12 -30.19 -1.07
C ASP A 319 -7.56 -29.77 -1.40
N GLU A 320 -8.18 -28.92 -0.59
CA GLU A 320 -9.53 -28.41 -0.85
C GLU A 320 -9.52 -27.43 -2.00
N TRP A 321 -8.55 -26.49 -2.02
CA TRP A 321 -8.43 -25.52 -3.08
C TRP A 321 -8.11 -26.17 -4.43
N LYS A 322 -7.27 -27.21 -4.45
CA LYS A 322 -6.93 -27.97 -5.65
C LYS A 322 -8.13 -28.66 -6.33
N LYS A 323 -9.19 -28.97 -5.57
CA LYS A 323 -10.44 -29.57 -6.10
C LYS A 323 -11.30 -28.56 -6.89
N ILE A 324 -11.05 -27.27 -6.72
CA ILE A 324 -11.76 -26.23 -7.47
C ILE A 324 -11.33 -26.28 -8.94
N VAL A 325 -12.29 -26.22 -9.85
CA VAL A 325 -12.03 -26.23 -11.29
C VAL A 325 -11.69 -24.82 -11.76
N PHE A 326 -10.48 -24.65 -12.28
CA PHE A 326 -10.03 -23.42 -12.90
C PHE A 326 -10.26 -23.49 -14.42
N PRO A 327 -10.72 -22.42 -15.06
CA PRO A 327 -10.86 -22.40 -16.53
C PRO A 327 -9.49 -22.37 -17.21
N HIS A 328 -9.37 -23.08 -18.34
CA HIS A 328 -8.15 -23.16 -19.14
C HIS A 328 -8.37 -22.56 -20.54
N PRO A 329 -7.43 -21.72 -21.09
CA PRO A 329 -6.23 -21.20 -20.43
C PRO A 329 -6.50 -19.90 -19.68
N THR A 330 -6.04 -19.79 -18.43
CA THR A 330 -6.08 -18.57 -17.64
C THR A 330 -4.79 -18.36 -16.85
N VAL A 331 -4.52 -17.11 -16.45
CA VAL A 331 -3.38 -16.83 -15.56
C VAL A 331 -3.63 -17.36 -14.15
N GLY A 332 -4.89 -17.32 -13.69
CA GLY A 332 -5.28 -17.80 -12.36
C GLY A 332 -5.02 -19.29 -12.09
N GLU A 333 -4.87 -20.12 -13.16
CA GLU A 333 -4.47 -21.54 -13.03
C GLU A 333 -3.14 -21.71 -12.30
N ILE A 334 -2.29 -20.68 -12.26
CA ILE A 334 -1.00 -20.73 -11.57
C ILE A 334 -1.14 -21.17 -10.11
N PHE A 335 -2.23 -20.82 -9.44
CA PHE A 335 -2.49 -21.26 -8.07
C PHE A 335 -2.71 -22.76 -7.99
N LYS A 336 -3.43 -23.35 -8.95
CA LYS A 336 -3.67 -24.79 -9.02
C LYS A 336 -2.38 -25.55 -9.34
N GLU A 337 -1.55 -25.00 -10.23
CA GLU A 337 -0.25 -25.58 -10.56
C GLU A 337 0.74 -25.53 -9.39
N ALA A 338 0.59 -24.54 -8.49
CA ALA A 338 1.41 -24.37 -7.30
C ALA A 338 0.97 -25.27 -6.12
N LEU A 339 -0.26 -25.82 -6.13
CA LEU A 339 -0.80 -26.71 -5.09
C LEU A 339 -0.53 -28.18 -5.41
#